data_d5bd6f292cbe116653f8da1912a9fe09
#
_entry.id   d5bd6f292cbe116653f8da1912a9fe09
#
_cell.length_a   1.000
_cell.length_b   1.000
_cell.length_c   1.000
_cell.angle_alpha   90.00
_cell.angle_beta   90.00
_cell.angle_gamma   90.00
#
_symmetry.space_group_name_H-M   'P 1'
#
loop_
_entity.id
_entity.type
_entity.pdbx_description
1 polymer ?
#
loop_
_entity_poly.entity_id
_entity_poly.type
_entity_poly.pdbx_seq_one_letter_code
_entity_poly.pdbx_strand_id
1 'polypeptide(L)'
;FCDFKNKNFKLIDPRGKWGSTMFGDLKYDVAKLRHSVVGGFDTITNGLCTASISEGNHIAMKIFEPKNHQEVSKYLDELIQNQWNLNEIKLIEGLLFISMLPLHKDHFERQLAFYSIGIQRLNEVLDKTSE
;
A
#
# COMPACT_ATOMS: atom_id res chain seq x y z
N PHE A 1 6.45 0.79 -16.09
CA PHE A 1 6.98 1.87 -16.96
C PHE A 1 5.84 2.51 -17.74
N CYS A 2 5.81 3.85 -17.78
CA CYS A 2 4.83 4.61 -18.56
C CYS A 2 5.53 5.34 -19.70
N ASP A 3 5.01 5.17 -20.92
CA ASP A 3 5.37 5.98 -22.07
C ASP A 3 4.27 7.03 -22.28
N PHE A 4 4.46 8.20 -21.71
CA PHE A 4 3.48 9.28 -21.77
C PHE A 4 3.28 9.81 -23.19
N LYS A 5 4.29 9.71 -24.07
CA LYS A 5 4.23 10.17 -25.46
C LYS A 5 3.26 9.32 -26.29
N ASN A 6 3.32 8.01 -26.11
CA ASN A 6 2.49 7.05 -26.86
C ASN A 6 1.27 6.60 -26.03
N LYS A 7 1.04 7.17 -24.84
CA LYS A 7 -0.04 6.79 -23.91
C LYS A 7 -0.07 5.28 -23.64
N ASN A 8 1.11 4.69 -23.46
CA ASN A 8 1.29 3.27 -23.28
C ASN A 8 1.95 2.98 -21.94
N PHE A 9 1.69 1.80 -21.38
CA PHE A 9 2.36 1.35 -20.15
C PHE A 9 2.80 -0.11 -20.29
N LYS A 10 3.81 -0.48 -19.53
CA LYS A 10 4.31 -1.85 -19.44
C LYS A 10 4.45 -2.26 -17.98
N LEU A 11 3.81 -3.36 -17.64
CA LEU A 11 4.00 -4.02 -16.34
C LEU A 11 5.35 -4.72 -16.33
N ILE A 12 5.99 -4.73 -15.17
CA ILE A 12 7.27 -5.39 -14.93
C ILE A 12 7.17 -6.20 -13.64
N ASP A 13 8.13 -7.09 -13.43
CA ASP A 13 8.27 -7.92 -12.24
C ASP A 13 6.97 -8.68 -11.90
N PRO A 14 6.42 -9.49 -12.82
CA PRO A 14 5.30 -10.35 -12.50
C PRO A 14 5.70 -11.28 -11.38
N ARG A 15 4.78 -11.55 -10.45
CA ARG A 15 5.09 -12.43 -9.31
C ARG A 15 5.60 -13.81 -9.73
N GLY A 16 5.29 -14.28 -10.90
CA GLY A 16 5.81 -15.49 -11.51
C GLY A 16 5.31 -16.80 -10.89
N LYS A 17 5.17 -16.89 -9.54
CA LYS A 17 4.75 -18.14 -8.90
C LYS A 17 4.02 -17.91 -7.58
N TRP A 18 2.93 -18.66 -7.37
CA TRP A 18 2.17 -18.74 -6.13
C TRP A 18 2.20 -20.20 -5.63
N GLY A 19 3.08 -20.50 -4.67
CA GLY A 19 3.29 -21.88 -4.24
C GLY A 19 3.67 -22.78 -5.41
N SER A 20 2.79 -23.70 -5.82
CA SER A 20 2.99 -24.65 -6.93
C SER A 20 2.39 -24.18 -8.28
N THR A 21 1.69 -23.03 -8.32
CA THR A 21 1.01 -22.52 -9.53
C THR A 21 1.55 -21.14 -9.95
N MET A 22 1.37 -20.81 -11.25
CA MET A 22 1.60 -19.48 -11.78
C MET A 22 0.34 -18.59 -11.75
N PHE A 23 -0.79 -19.16 -11.34
CA PHE A 23 -2.06 -18.44 -11.23
C PHE A 23 -2.24 -17.90 -9.80
N GLY A 24 -2.74 -16.69 -9.69
CA GLY A 24 -3.04 -16.01 -8.43
C GLY A 24 -4.33 -15.20 -8.49
N ASP A 25 -4.77 -14.68 -7.36
CA ASP A 25 -5.92 -13.78 -7.30
C ASP A 25 -5.51 -12.38 -7.80
N LEU A 26 -6.24 -11.86 -8.77
CA LEU A 26 -6.02 -10.52 -9.33
C LEU A 26 -6.14 -9.40 -8.27
N LYS A 27 -6.91 -9.63 -7.21
CA LYS A 27 -7.03 -8.69 -6.08
C LYS A 27 -5.68 -8.38 -5.44
N TYR A 28 -4.73 -9.34 -5.47
CA TYR A 28 -3.38 -9.09 -4.99
C TYR A 28 -2.66 -8.01 -5.81
N ASP A 29 -2.76 -8.05 -7.14
CA ASP A 29 -2.11 -7.07 -8.01
C ASP A 29 -2.76 -5.69 -7.85
N VAL A 30 -4.10 -5.66 -7.72
CA VAL A 30 -4.85 -4.43 -7.42
C VAL A 30 -4.44 -3.85 -6.07
N ALA A 31 -4.31 -4.70 -5.03
CA ALA A 31 -3.84 -4.27 -3.72
C ALA A 31 -2.39 -3.78 -3.76
N LYS A 32 -1.52 -4.39 -4.57
CA LYS A 32 -0.15 -3.93 -4.80
C LYS A 32 -0.11 -2.55 -5.46
N LEU A 33 -0.97 -2.31 -6.44
CA LEU A 33 -1.10 -0.98 -7.04
C LEU A 33 -1.56 0.05 -6.01
N ARG A 34 -2.58 -0.29 -5.22
CA ARG A 34 -3.10 0.57 -4.16
C ARG A 34 -2.05 0.85 -3.08
N HIS A 35 -1.29 -0.15 -2.68
CA HIS A 35 -0.18 -0.08 -1.74
C HIS A 35 0.88 0.96 -2.17
N SER A 36 1.17 1.06 -3.48
CA SER A 36 2.06 2.11 -4.02
C SER A 36 1.37 3.47 -4.11
N VAL A 37 0.19 3.54 -4.74
CA VAL A 37 -0.46 4.81 -5.08
C VAL A 37 -1.12 5.46 -3.88
N VAL A 38 -1.87 4.71 -3.08
CA VAL A 38 -2.64 5.23 -1.93
C VAL A 38 -1.85 5.09 -0.63
N GLY A 39 -1.17 3.96 -0.46
CA GLY A 39 -0.40 3.66 0.75
C GLY A 39 0.96 4.35 0.81
N GLY A 40 1.41 4.93 -0.29
CA GLY A 40 2.68 5.68 -0.34
C GLY A 40 3.93 4.83 -0.20
N PHE A 41 3.87 3.53 -0.54
CA PHE A 41 5.02 2.63 -0.42
C PHE A 41 6.27 3.17 -1.11
N ASP A 42 6.14 3.64 -2.35
CA ASP A 42 7.28 4.19 -3.10
C ASP A 42 7.81 5.48 -2.46
N THR A 43 6.94 6.32 -1.93
CA THR A 43 7.32 7.54 -1.20
C THR A 43 8.13 7.20 0.04
N ILE A 44 7.69 6.22 0.82
CA ILE A 44 8.37 5.77 2.04
C ILE A 44 9.72 5.12 1.71
N THR A 45 9.76 4.24 0.70
CA THR A 45 11.01 3.55 0.30
C THR A 45 12.05 4.49 -0.27
N ASN A 46 11.64 5.60 -0.86
CA ASN A 46 12.55 6.67 -1.32
C ASN A 46 12.97 7.66 -0.21
N GLY A 47 12.63 7.37 1.06
CA GLY A 47 13.03 8.20 2.21
C GLY A 47 12.24 9.50 2.35
N LEU A 48 11.10 9.63 1.67
CA LEU A 48 10.20 10.78 1.75
C LEU A 48 9.15 10.58 2.86
N CYS A 49 9.61 10.12 4.02
CA CYS A 49 8.81 10.02 5.23
C CYS A 49 9.67 10.26 6.47
N THR A 50 9.03 10.64 7.56
CA THR A 50 9.59 10.60 8.91
C THR A 50 8.68 9.80 9.80
N ALA A 51 9.24 8.97 10.68
CA ALA A 51 8.47 8.22 11.67
C ALA A 51 9.30 8.07 12.95
N SER A 52 8.67 8.27 14.10
CA SER A 52 9.31 8.16 15.41
C SER A 52 8.32 7.66 16.45
N ILE A 53 8.83 7.10 17.54
CA ILE A 53 8.03 6.78 18.70
C ILE A 53 8.14 7.95 19.69
N SER A 54 7.01 8.55 20.03
CA SER A 54 6.89 9.61 21.02
C SER A 54 6.57 9.03 22.43
N GLU A 55 6.53 9.90 23.43
CA GLU A 55 6.14 9.54 24.77
C GLU A 55 4.77 8.83 24.80
N GLY A 56 4.63 7.77 25.61
CA GLY A 56 3.41 6.97 25.67
C GLY A 56 3.26 5.94 24.54
N ASN A 57 4.35 5.59 23.85
CA ASN A 57 4.38 4.62 22.75
C ASN A 57 3.51 4.99 21.53
N HIS A 58 3.26 6.27 21.32
CA HIS A 58 2.59 6.74 20.11
C HIS A 58 3.56 6.85 18.94
N ILE A 59 3.14 6.40 17.76
CA ILE A 59 3.91 6.58 16.52
C ILE A 59 3.50 7.89 15.88
N ALA A 60 4.44 8.83 15.80
CA ALA A 60 4.31 10.05 15.02
C ALA A 60 4.89 9.81 13.63
N MET A 61 4.09 10.04 12.58
CA MET A 61 4.50 9.79 11.20
C MET A 61 4.07 10.93 10.30
N LYS A 62 4.94 11.26 9.33
CA LYS A 62 4.64 12.20 8.25
C LYS A 62 5.19 11.64 6.94
N ILE A 63 4.34 11.55 5.92
CA ILE A 63 4.69 11.17 4.54
C ILE A 63 4.64 12.43 3.68
N PHE A 64 5.68 12.66 2.87
CA PHE A 64 5.77 13.81 1.97
C PHE A 64 5.20 13.45 0.60
N GLU A 65 3.87 13.46 0.52
CA GLU A 65 3.13 13.06 -0.68
C GLU A 65 3.11 14.15 -1.75
N PRO A 66 2.99 13.79 -3.03
CA PRO A 66 2.75 14.74 -4.12
C PRO A 66 1.45 15.54 -3.91
N LYS A 67 1.39 16.77 -4.45
CA LYS A 67 0.23 17.67 -4.29
C LYS A 67 -1.09 17.06 -4.76
N ASN A 68 -1.07 16.21 -5.78
CA ASN A 68 -2.25 15.56 -6.35
C ASN A 68 -2.53 14.16 -5.76
N HIS A 69 -1.81 13.76 -4.71
CA HIS A 69 -1.92 12.41 -4.14
C HIS A 69 -3.36 12.07 -3.73
N GLN A 70 -4.07 12.97 -3.05
CA GLN A 70 -5.44 12.72 -2.61
C GLN A 70 -6.41 12.53 -3.78
N GLU A 71 -6.28 13.34 -4.84
CA GLU A 71 -7.13 13.23 -6.02
C GLU A 71 -6.89 11.89 -6.74
N VAL A 72 -5.63 11.53 -6.94
CA VAL A 72 -5.25 10.25 -7.58
C VAL A 72 -5.71 9.06 -6.75
N SER A 73 -5.55 9.11 -5.43
CA SER A 73 -5.97 8.06 -4.50
C SER A 73 -7.49 7.85 -4.53
N LYS A 74 -8.26 8.93 -4.50
CA LYS A 74 -9.72 8.88 -4.61
C LYS A 74 -10.15 8.26 -5.94
N TYR A 75 -9.58 8.72 -7.03
CA TYR A 75 -9.88 8.19 -8.36
C TYR A 75 -9.58 6.69 -8.48
N LEU A 76 -8.44 6.24 -7.94
CA LEU A 76 -8.11 4.81 -7.93
C LEU A 76 -9.11 4.01 -7.08
N ASP A 77 -9.49 4.49 -5.89
CA ASP A 77 -10.47 3.81 -5.03
C ASP A 77 -11.85 3.71 -5.71
N GLU A 78 -12.29 4.75 -6.44
CA GLU A 78 -13.51 4.72 -7.24
C GLU A 78 -13.43 3.66 -8.36
N LEU A 79 -12.30 3.57 -9.08
CA LEU A 79 -12.09 2.54 -10.09
C LEU A 79 -12.11 1.13 -9.50
N ILE A 80 -11.50 0.93 -8.34
CA ILE A 80 -11.49 -0.36 -7.65
C ILE A 80 -12.91 -0.76 -7.26
N GLN A 81 -13.70 0.15 -6.67
CA GLN A 81 -15.06 -0.11 -6.22
C GLN A 81 -16.01 -0.53 -7.34
N ASN A 82 -15.74 -0.14 -8.58
CA ASN A 82 -16.55 -0.55 -9.73
C ASN A 82 -16.45 -2.05 -10.06
N GLN A 83 -15.40 -2.74 -9.58
CA GLN A 83 -15.10 -4.13 -9.95
C GLN A 83 -14.89 -5.06 -8.76
N TRP A 84 -14.43 -4.52 -7.62
CA TRP A 84 -14.04 -5.30 -6.43
C TRP A 84 -14.57 -4.66 -5.15
N ASN A 85 -14.68 -5.49 -4.12
CA ASN A 85 -14.92 -4.99 -2.77
C ASN A 85 -13.65 -4.27 -2.27
N LEU A 86 -13.74 -2.95 -2.07
CA LEU A 86 -12.60 -2.14 -1.62
C LEU A 86 -12.07 -2.58 -0.25
N ASN A 87 -12.92 -3.12 0.64
CA ASN A 87 -12.47 -3.59 1.95
C ASN A 87 -11.57 -4.84 1.81
N GLU A 88 -11.86 -5.74 0.87
CA GLU A 88 -10.97 -6.88 0.60
C GLU A 88 -9.61 -6.41 0.06
N ILE A 89 -9.60 -5.42 -0.82
CA ILE A 89 -8.37 -4.83 -1.35
C ILE A 89 -7.57 -4.15 -0.23
N LYS A 90 -8.23 -3.39 0.66
CA LYS A 90 -7.60 -2.76 1.83
C LYS A 90 -7.04 -3.78 2.81
N LEU A 91 -7.74 -4.91 3.02
CA LEU A 91 -7.25 -6.00 3.85
C LEU A 91 -5.93 -6.56 3.30
N ILE A 92 -5.91 -6.87 2.00
CA ILE A 92 -4.69 -7.39 1.34
C ILE A 92 -3.57 -6.34 1.41
N GLU A 93 -3.86 -5.06 1.16
CA GLU A 93 -2.89 -3.96 1.27
C GLU A 93 -2.30 -3.87 2.68
N GLY A 94 -3.13 -3.92 3.72
CA GLY A 94 -2.67 -3.92 5.11
C GLY A 94 -1.73 -5.07 5.42
N LEU A 95 -2.07 -6.29 4.97
CA LEU A 95 -1.21 -7.46 5.09
C LEU A 95 0.10 -7.33 4.30
N LEU A 96 0.07 -6.68 3.12
CA LEU A 96 1.28 -6.38 2.34
C LEU A 96 2.23 -5.49 3.13
N PHE A 97 1.75 -4.39 3.74
CA PHE A 97 2.58 -3.53 4.57
C PHE A 97 3.20 -4.28 5.74
N ILE A 98 2.43 -5.09 6.46
CA ILE A 98 2.97 -5.91 7.57
C ILE A 98 4.02 -6.91 7.06
N SER A 99 3.81 -7.52 5.91
CA SER A 99 4.76 -8.48 5.32
C SER A 99 6.09 -7.85 4.89
N MET A 100 6.12 -6.52 4.69
CA MET A 100 7.34 -5.79 4.34
C MET A 100 8.28 -5.53 5.53
N LEU A 101 7.80 -5.64 6.76
CA LEU A 101 8.59 -5.31 7.96
C LEU A 101 9.92 -6.06 8.05
N PRO A 102 9.99 -7.39 7.83
CA PRO A 102 11.26 -8.12 7.88
C PRO A 102 12.23 -7.73 6.76
N LEU A 103 11.70 -7.29 5.61
CA LEU A 103 12.51 -6.93 4.44
C LEU A 103 13.19 -5.56 4.58
N HIS A 104 12.73 -4.73 5.51
CA HIS A 104 13.23 -3.38 5.76
C HIS A 104 13.81 -3.21 7.17
N LYS A 105 14.36 -4.28 7.74
CA LYS A 105 14.93 -4.30 9.10
C LYS A 105 16.13 -3.36 9.30
N ASP A 106 16.75 -2.92 8.23
CA ASP A 106 17.85 -1.95 8.17
C ASP A 106 17.40 -0.49 8.33
N HIS A 107 16.08 -0.24 8.25
CA HIS A 107 15.47 1.10 8.31
C HIS A 107 14.31 1.18 9.30
N PHE A 108 14.60 1.57 10.54
CA PHE A 108 13.61 1.61 11.62
C PHE A 108 12.43 2.56 11.33
N GLU A 109 12.68 3.77 10.83
CA GLU A 109 11.59 4.72 10.49
C GLU A 109 10.66 4.16 9.40
N ARG A 110 11.23 3.46 8.41
CA ARG A 110 10.46 2.80 7.36
C ARG A 110 9.60 1.67 7.92
N GLN A 111 10.15 0.86 8.84
CA GLN A 111 9.38 -0.16 9.53
C GLN A 111 8.21 0.44 10.33
N LEU A 112 8.44 1.53 11.07
CA LEU A 112 7.38 2.23 11.81
C LEU A 112 6.28 2.74 10.86
N ALA A 113 6.65 3.32 9.72
CA ALA A 113 5.70 3.79 8.73
C ALA A 113 4.85 2.64 8.16
N PHE A 114 5.48 1.54 7.75
CA PHE A 114 4.79 0.35 7.24
C PHE A 114 3.88 -0.27 8.29
N TYR A 115 4.35 -0.41 9.52
CA TYR A 115 3.55 -0.92 10.62
C TYR A 115 2.29 -0.06 10.84
N SER A 116 2.47 1.26 10.93
CA SER A 116 1.37 2.20 11.17
C SER A 116 0.32 2.14 10.08
N ILE A 117 0.73 2.18 8.81
CA ILE A 117 -0.21 2.10 7.69
C ILE A 117 -0.88 0.73 7.64
N GLY A 118 -0.12 -0.35 7.83
CA GLY A 118 -0.66 -1.71 7.83
C GLY A 118 -1.74 -1.89 8.88
N ILE A 119 -1.47 -1.51 10.12
CA ILE A 119 -2.45 -1.58 11.23
C ILE A 119 -3.65 -0.67 10.97
N GLN A 120 -3.44 0.55 10.48
CA GLN A 120 -4.54 1.45 10.14
C GLN A 120 -5.47 0.83 9.10
N ARG A 121 -4.93 0.25 8.01
CA ARG A 121 -5.74 -0.41 6.97
C ARG A 121 -6.52 -1.61 7.51
N LEU A 122 -5.90 -2.42 8.34
CA LEU A 122 -6.56 -3.56 8.96
C LEU A 122 -7.71 -3.11 9.88
N ASN A 123 -7.51 -2.09 10.71
CA ASN A 123 -8.55 -1.55 11.57
C ASN A 123 -9.71 -0.94 10.76
N GLU A 124 -9.44 -0.17 9.68
CA GLU A 124 -10.48 0.38 8.81
C GLU A 124 -11.43 -0.70 8.24
N VAL A 125 -10.93 -1.93 8.07
CA VAL A 125 -11.73 -3.06 7.57
C VAL A 125 -12.48 -3.74 8.71
N LEU A 126 -11.83 -3.96 9.85
CA LEU A 126 -12.41 -4.67 10.99
C LEU A 126 -13.54 -3.89 11.65
N ASP A 127 -13.39 -2.57 11.81
CA ASP A 127 -14.43 -1.72 12.40
C ASP A 127 -15.74 -1.76 11.61
N LYS A 128 -15.66 -1.90 10.27
CA LYS A 128 -16.84 -2.00 9.39
C LYS A 128 -17.52 -3.38 9.38
N THR A 129 -16.85 -4.41 9.90
CA THR A 129 -17.43 -5.75 10.01
C THR A 129 -18.15 -5.98 11.35
N SER A 130 -18.07 -5.00 12.25
CA SER A 130 -18.68 -5.08 13.59
C SER A 130 -20.06 -4.40 13.68
N GLU A 131 -20.51 -3.79 12.59
CA GLU A 131 -21.87 -3.23 12.38
C GLU A 131 -22.73 -4.19 11.55
#